data_e8d0fd0b313838669fbf1bf2ea8fdf1e
#
_entry.id   e8d0fd0b313838669fbf1bf2ea8fdf1e
#
_cell.length_a   1.000
_cell.length_b   1.000
_cell.length_c   1.000
_cell.angle_alpha   90.00
_cell.angle_beta   90.00
_cell.angle_gamma   90.00
#
_symmetry.space_group_name_H-M   'P 1'
#
loop_
_entity.id
_entity.type
_entity.pdbx_description
1 polymer ?
#
loop_
_entity_poly.entity_id
_entity_poly.type
_entity_poly.pdbx_seq_one_letter_code
_entity_poly.pdbx_strand_id
1 'polypeptide(L)'
;YRLHVYDKKSTGMHMQIGKGGGYHYQEAEKLNNNLPVAVTIGGDPVLTIASIMALPEGVGELEFAGLVRKKRTRLSKCKTINLKAPSTGEFLLEGYLKPFERKLEGPFGDHFGHYSEAGDYPIFHINNVYARKDAIYPATVVGKPPQEDKYLGDCTQSILKPLIKVIHPEVHDLWAYYEAGFHSFLVVSTENR
;
A
#
# COMPACT_ATOMS: atom_id res chain seq x y z
N TYR A 1 -1.93 1.69 2.31
CA TYR A 1 -2.44 3.06 2.48
C TYR A 1 -2.31 3.50 3.93
N ARG A 2 -2.02 4.77 4.15
CA ARG A 2 -2.01 5.41 5.46
C ARG A 2 -3.44 5.78 5.86
N LEU A 3 -3.83 5.45 7.09
CA LEU A 3 -5.16 5.72 7.63
C LEU A 3 -5.03 6.60 8.87
N HIS A 4 -5.46 7.85 8.79
CA HIS A 4 -5.52 8.76 9.94
C HIS A 4 -6.83 8.53 10.70
N VAL A 5 -6.76 8.05 11.92
CA VAL A 5 -7.96 7.78 12.74
C VAL A 5 -8.56 9.10 13.21
N TYR A 6 -9.79 9.39 12.79
CA TYR A 6 -10.55 10.57 13.24
C TYR A 6 -11.45 10.24 14.45
N ASP A 7 -12.14 9.10 14.34
CA ASP A 7 -13.05 8.63 15.38
C ASP A 7 -13.25 7.10 15.27
N LYS A 8 -14.23 6.56 16.02
CA LYS A 8 -14.51 5.10 16.06
C LYS A 8 -15.02 4.52 14.74
N LYS A 9 -15.46 5.36 13.80
CA LYS A 9 -16.12 4.93 12.56
C LYS A 9 -15.53 5.59 11.31
N SER A 10 -14.52 6.43 11.45
CA SER A 10 -13.92 7.12 10.30
C SER A 10 -12.42 7.30 10.42
N THR A 11 -11.77 7.20 9.26
CA THR A 11 -10.35 7.49 9.09
C THR A 11 -10.14 8.35 7.85
N GLY A 12 -9.04 9.07 7.76
CA GLY A 12 -8.51 9.52 6.48
C GLY A 12 -8.05 8.30 5.67
N MET A 13 -7.97 8.45 4.36
CA MET A 13 -7.36 7.46 3.48
C MET A 13 -6.46 8.18 2.47
N HIS A 14 -5.16 8.03 2.65
CA HIS A 14 -4.15 8.75 1.89
C HIS A 14 -4.07 8.25 0.44
N MET A 15 -5.06 8.63 -0.37
CA MET A 15 -5.11 8.30 -1.80
C MET A 15 -4.44 9.39 -2.61
N GLN A 16 -3.22 9.12 -3.06
CA GLN A 16 -2.46 10.05 -3.89
C GLN A 16 -2.91 9.99 -5.35
N ILE A 17 -2.91 11.15 -6.01
CA ILE A 17 -3.08 11.26 -7.46
C ILE A 17 -1.96 10.46 -8.15
N GLY A 18 -2.30 9.71 -9.21
CA GLY A 18 -1.34 8.86 -9.94
C GLY A 18 -1.04 7.52 -9.28
N LYS A 19 -1.70 7.18 -8.18
CA LYS A 19 -1.69 5.85 -7.56
C LYS A 19 -3.02 5.14 -7.78
N GLY A 20 -3.04 3.80 -7.75
CA GLY A 20 -4.24 3.00 -8.05
C GLY A 20 -5.48 3.41 -7.25
N GLY A 21 -5.35 3.63 -5.94
CA GLY A 21 -6.46 4.10 -5.12
C GLY A 21 -6.96 5.49 -5.49
N GLY A 22 -6.04 6.42 -5.82
CA GLY A 22 -6.40 7.76 -6.31
C GLY A 22 -7.17 7.70 -7.63
N TYR A 23 -6.76 6.82 -8.54
CA TYR A 23 -7.49 6.58 -9.79
C TYR A 23 -8.91 6.06 -9.53
N HIS A 24 -9.07 5.03 -8.70
CA HIS A 24 -10.40 4.49 -8.36
C HIS A 24 -11.29 5.52 -7.68
N TYR A 25 -10.72 6.38 -6.83
CA TYR A 25 -11.49 7.45 -6.18
C TYR A 25 -11.94 8.51 -7.18
N GLN A 26 -11.06 8.93 -8.13
CA GLN A 26 -11.44 9.86 -9.19
C GLN A 26 -12.57 9.30 -10.08
N GLU A 27 -12.54 8.01 -10.43
CA GLU A 27 -13.62 7.38 -11.18
C GLU A 27 -14.94 7.37 -10.39
N ALA A 28 -14.89 7.10 -9.08
CA ALA A 28 -16.06 7.19 -8.22
C ALA A 28 -16.62 8.63 -8.13
N GLU A 29 -15.76 9.64 -8.09
CA GLU A 29 -16.16 11.05 -8.14
C GLU A 29 -16.84 11.40 -9.48
N LYS A 30 -16.30 10.97 -10.62
CA LYS A 30 -16.92 11.19 -11.94
C LYS A 30 -18.31 10.58 -12.03
N LEU A 31 -18.49 9.40 -11.44
CA LEU A 31 -19.76 8.69 -11.41
C LEU A 31 -20.70 9.17 -10.28
N ASN A 32 -20.23 10.03 -9.40
CA ASN A 32 -20.91 10.48 -8.18
C ASN A 32 -21.41 9.31 -7.33
N ASN A 33 -20.62 8.26 -7.21
CA ASN A 33 -20.92 7.03 -6.48
C ASN A 33 -19.94 6.81 -5.33
N ASN A 34 -20.43 6.19 -4.25
CA ASN A 34 -19.53 5.74 -3.18
C ASN A 34 -18.58 4.68 -3.68
N LEU A 35 -17.29 4.81 -3.35
CA LEU A 35 -16.29 3.79 -3.60
C LEU A 35 -16.26 2.78 -2.43
N PRO A 36 -16.68 1.53 -2.63
CA PRO A 36 -16.56 0.51 -1.58
C PRO A 36 -15.09 0.16 -1.37
N VAL A 37 -14.69 0.01 -0.13
CA VAL A 37 -13.30 -0.29 0.26
C VAL A 37 -13.25 -1.36 1.34
N ALA A 38 -12.34 -2.32 1.17
CA ALA A 38 -11.97 -3.29 2.17
C ALA A 38 -10.51 -3.11 2.55
N VAL A 39 -10.21 -2.88 3.82
CA VAL A 39 -8.85 -2.74 4.34
C VAL A 39 -8.50 -3.96 5.17
N THR A 40 -7.46 -4.68 4.75
CA THR A 40 -6.90 -5.79 5.52
C THR A 40 -5.67 -5.31 6.29
N ILE A 41 -5.62 -5.59 7.57
CA ILE A 41 -4.48 -5.26 8.45
C ILE A 41 -3.86 -6.58 8.93
N GLY A 42 -2.53 -6.67 8.82
CA GLY A 42 -1.78 -7.85 9.24
C GLY A 42 -1.98 -9.08 8.36
N GLY A 43 -1.46 -10.19 8.81
CA GLY A 43 -1.48 -11.46 8.13
C GLY A 43 -0.16 -11.76 7.40
N ASP A 44 -0.27 -12.28 6.19
CA ASP A 44 0.91 -12.72 5.42
C ASP A 44 1.79 -11.53 5.00
N PRO A 45 3.08 -11.47 5.39
CA PRO A 45 3.97 -10.36 5.05
C PRO A 45 4.12 -10.11 3.55
N VAL A 46 3.95 -11.13 2.71
CA VAL A 46 4.01 -10.98 1.25
C VAL A 46 2.90 -10.06 0.73
N LEU A 47 1.75 -9.99 1.40
CA LEU A 47 0.69 -9.03 1.04
C LEU A 47 1.13 -7.60 1.32
N THR A 48 1.84 -7.36 2.42
CA THR A 48 2.41 -6.04 2.72
C THR A 48 3.45 -5.64 1.68
N ILE A 49 4.37 -6.54 1.32
CA ILE A 49 5.36 -6.29 0.27
C ILE A 49 4.65 -6.02 -1.07
N ALA A 50 3.70 -6.86 -1.46
CA ALA A 50 2.97 -6.68 -2.73
C ALA A 50 2.22 -5.33 -2.79
N SER A 51 1.68 -4.86 -1.67
CA SER A 51 0.93 -3.59 -1.61
C SER A 51 1.77 -2.33 -1.81
N ILE A 52 3.09 -2.43 -1.67
CA ILE A 52 4.03 -1.32 -1.89
C ILE A 52 4.84 -1.45 -3.20
N MET A 53 4.65 -2.56 -3.95
CA MET A 53 5.37 -2.79 -5.20
C MET A 53 4.93 -1.82 -6.30
N ALA A 54 5.90 -1.31 -7.03
CA ALA A 54 5.64 -0.53 -8.25
C ALA A 54 5.37 -1.51 -9.43
N LEU A 55 4.16 -2.06 -9.45
CA LEU A 55 3.76 -3.01 -10.49
C LEU A 55 3.28 -2.27 -11.74
N PRO A 56 3.48 -2.86 -12.95
CA PRO A 56 2.90 -2.34 -14.17
C PRO A 56 1.36 -2.32 -14.11
N GLU A 57 0.75 -1.43 -14.89
CA GLU A 57 -0.71 -1.39 -15.03
C GLU A 57 -1.25 -2.75 -15.48
N GLY A 58 -2.37 -3.17 -14.89
CA GLY A 58 -2.99 -4.47 -15.15
C GLY A 58 -2.43 -5.66 -14.38
N VAL A 59 -1.36 -5.46 -13.61
CA VAL A 59 -0.83 -6.49 -12.69
C VAL A 59 -1.33 -6.21 -11.28
N GLY A 60 -2.21 -7.06 -10.78
CA GLY A 60 -2.77 -6.92 -9.43
C GLY A 60 -1.78 -7.33 -8.34
N GLU A 61 -1.78 -6.61 -7.23
CA GLU A 61 -0.91 -6.88 -6.08
C GLU A 61 -1.19 -8.26 -5.45
N LEU A 62 -2.45 -8.71 -5.50
CA LEU A 62 -2.84 -10.02 -4.95
C LEU A 62 -2.34 -11.18 -5.80
N GLU A 63 -2.34 -11.03 -7.14
CA GLU A 63 -1.75 -11.94 -8.09
C GLU A 63 -0.23 -11.98 -7.92
N PHE A 64 0.40 -10.83 -7.80
CA PHE A 64 1.83 -10.71 -7.54
C PHE A 64 2.24 -11.38 -6.22
N ALA A 65 1.49 -11.16 -5.13
CA ALA A 65 1.69 -11.87 -3.87
C ALA A 65 1.60 -13.39 -4.04
N GLY A 66 0.68 -13.85 -4.89
CA GLY A 66 0.54 -15.26 -5.26
C GLY A 66 1.75 -15.81 -5.99
N LEU A 67 2.31 -15.03 -6.93
CA LEU A 67 3.53 -15.36 -7.68
C LEU A 67 4.73 -15.51 -6.75
N VAL A 68 5.00 -14.51 -5.93
CA VAL A 68 6.13 -14.50 -4.97
C VAL A 68 6.04 -15.70 -4.01
N ARG A 69 4.84 -16.00 -3.54
CA ARG A 69 4.57 -17.10 -2.61
C ARG A 69 4.50 -18.49 -3.26
N LYS A 70 4.43 -18.56 -4.59
CA LYS A 70 4.14 -19.77 -5.37
C LYS A 70 2.84 -20.45 -4.91
N LYS A 71 1.87 -19.65 -4.43
CA LYS A 71 0.59 -20.14 -3.91
C LYS A 71 -0.48 -19.05 -4.06
N ARG A 72 -1.67 -19.44 -4.54
CA ARG A 72 -2.78 -18.51 -4.73
C ARG A 72 -3.14 -17.77 -3.44
N THR A 73 -3.35 -16.48 -3.53
CA THR A 73 -3.92 -15.67 -2.43
C THR A 73 -5.39 -16.06 -2.24
N ARG A 74 -5.72 -16.55 -1.06
CA ARG A 74 -7.11 -16.90 -0.71
C ARG A 74 -7.88 -15.64 -0.38
N LEU A 75 -9.05 -15.49 -1.00
CA LEU A 75 -9.95 -14.36 -0.79
C LEU A 75 -11.26 -14.84 -0.17
N SER A 76 -11.84 -14.04 0.71
CA SER A 76 -13.18 -14.21 1.28
C SER A 76 -14.06 -13.05 0.86
N LYS A 77 -15.36 -13.31 0.67
CA LYS A 77 -16.35 -12.25 0.42
C LYS A 77 -16.49 -11.37 1.66
N CYS A 78 -16.49 -10.07 1.46
CA CYS A 78 -16.90 -9.11 2.47
C CYS A 78 -18.39 -9.29 2.81
N LYS A 79 -18.78 -8.88 4.02
CA LYS A 79 -20.17 -9.08 4.49
C LYS A 79 -21.08 -7.88 4.22
N THR A 80 -20.52 -6.66 4.21
CA THR A 80 -21.30 -5.42 4.10
C THR A 80 -21.11 -4.70 2.79
N ILE A 81 -20.12 -5.12 1.99
CA ILE A 81 -19.79 -4.54 0.69
C ILE A 81 -19.55 -5.65 -0.33
N ASN A 82 -19.80 -5.38 -1.61
CA ASN A 82 -19.61 -6.37 -2.67
C ASN A 82 -18.17 -6.45 -3.15
N LEU A 83 -17.25 -6.77 -2.23
CA LEU A 83 -15.83 -6.98 -2.50
C LEU A 83 -15.35 -8.31 -1.94
N LYS A 84 -14.13 -8.67 -2.29
CA LYS A 84 -13.37 -9.78 -1.70
C LYS A 84 -12.09 -9.23 -1.07
N ALA A 85 -11.72 -9.77 0.09
CA ALA A 85 -10.51 -9.39 0.80
C ALA A 85 -9.65 -10.63 1.13
N PRO A 86 -8.32 -10.49 1.32
CA PRO A 86 -7.47 -11.59 1.76
C PRO A 86 -7.99 -12.26 3.03
N SER A 87 -8.18 -13.58 2.98
CA SER A 87 -8.76 -14.36 4.09
C SER A 87 -7.78 -14.61 5.24
N THR A 88 -6.51 -14.22 5.07
CA THR A 88 -5.43 -14.42 6.05
C THR A 88 -5.13 -13.18 6.87
N GLY A 89 -5.87 -12.09 6.68
CA GLY A 89 -5.73 -10.87 7.48
C GLY A 89 -6.02 -11.09 8.96
N GLU A 90 -5.41 -10.30 9.82
CA GLU A 90 -5.68 -10.27 11.25
C GLU A 90 -6.95 -9.46 11.55
N PHE A 91 -7.09 -8.33 10.85
CA PHE A 91 -8.29 -7.48 10.89
C PHE A 91 -8.76 -7.17 9.47
N LEU A 92 -10.07 -6.98 9.34
CA LEU A 92 -10.70 -6.52 8.11
C LEU A 92 -11.67 -5.38 8.45
N LEU A 93 -11.45 -4.23 7.82
CA LEU A 93 -12.35 -3.09 7.87
C LEU A 93 -13.12 -3.03 6.55
N GLU A 94 -14.43 -2.99 6.62
CA GLU A 94 -15.31 -2.83 5.47
C GLU A 94 -16.02 -1.48 5.53
N GLY A 95 -16.05 -0.77 4.41
CA GLY A 95 -16.68 0.54 4.36
C GLY A 95 -16.63 1.16 2.98
N TYR A 96 -16.67 2.47 2.92
CA TYR A 96 -16.72 3.23 1.67
C TYR A 96 -16.14 4.63 1.82
N LEU A 97 -15.77 5.23 0.68
CA LEU A 97 -15.49 6.65 0.56
C LEU A 97 -16.64 7.32 -0.20
N LYS A 98 -17.04 8.51 0.26
CA LYS A 98 -18.00 9.33 -0.50
C LYS A 98 -17.27 10.19 -1.52
N PRO A 99 -17.86 10.42 -2.70
CA PRO A 99 -17.29 11.34 -3.67
C PRO A 99 -17.20 12.74 -3.06
N PHE A 100 -16.13 13.46 -3.39
CA PHE A 100 -15.86 14.86 -3.00
C PHE A 100 -15.76 15.12 -1.49
N GLU A 101 -15.82 14.11 -0.63
CA GLU A 101 -15.68 14.26 0.82
C GLU A 101 -14.22 14.11 1.23
N ARG A 102 -13.64 15.17 1.79
CA ARG A 102 -12.25 15.22 2.25
C ARG A 102 -12.16 15.84 3.63
N LYS A 103 -11.09 15.51 4.34
CA LYS A 103 -10.78 16.09 5.66
C LYS A 103 -9.27 16.17 5.82
N LEU A 104 -8.82 17.10 6.63
CA LEU A 104 -7.41 17.30 6.93
C LEU A 104 -6.80 16.03 7.54
N GLU A 105 -5.72 15.57 6.94
CA GLU A 105 -4.94 14.40 7.33
C GLU A 105 -3.50 14.81 7.58
N GLY A 106 -2.88 14.23 8.59
CA GLY A 106 -1.51 14.53 8.97
C GLY A 106 -1.38 15.65 10.01
N PRO A 107 -0.13 16.15 10.24
CA PRO A 107 1.11 15.65 9.65
C PRO A 107 1.49 14.26 10.14
N PHE A 108 2.28 13.53 9.33
CA PHE A 108 2.79 12.19 9.69
C PHE A 108 4.32 12.17 9.70
N GLY A 109 4.91 11.37 10.57
CA GLY A 109 6.30 10.99 10.44
C GLY A 109 6.52 10.20 9.16
N ASP A 110 7.61 10.47 8.44
CA ASP A 110 7.98 9.75 7.25
C ASP A 110 9.35 9.08 7.39
N HIS A 111 9.75 8.31 6.36
CA HIS A 111 10.97 7.53 6.37
C HIS A 111 12.27 8.36 6.35
N PHE A 112 12.20 9.66 6.10
CA PHE A 112 13.35 10.57 6.23
C PHE A 112 13.56 11.06 7.66
N GLY A 113 12.63 10.76 8.59
CA GLY A 113 12.67 11.22 9.96
C GLY A 113 12.13 12.63 10.18
N HIS A 114 11.35 13.12 9.23
CA HIS A 114 10.63 14.40 9.28
C HIS A 114 9.12 14.18 9.30
N TYR A 115 8.37 15.22 9.59
CA TYR A 115 6.92 15.20 9.40
C TYR A 115 6.57 15.63 7.96
N SER A 116 5.68 14.87 7.32
CA SER A 116 5.06 15.28 6.07
C SER A 116 4.06 16.42 6.30
N GLU A 117 3.77 17.17 5.25
CA GLU A 117 2.73 18.18 5.31
C GLU A 117 1.34 17.55 5.53
N ALA A 118 0.47 18.32 6.22
CA ALA A 118 -0.94 17.96 6.31
C ALA A 118 -1.67 18.36 5.03
N GLY A 119 -2.70 17.61 4.66
CA GLY A 119 -3.50 17.90 3.46
C GLY A 119 -4.88 17.28 3.52
N ASP A 120 -5.74 17.67 2.59
CA ASP A 120 -7.11 17.17 2.51
C ASP A 120 -7.17 15.87 1.70
N TYR A 121 -7.56 14.78 2.39
CA TYR A 121 -7.68 13.44 1.81
C TYR A 121 -9.08 12.84 2.02
N PRO A 122 -9.48 11.88 1.19
CA PRO A 122 -10.76 11.20 1.31
C PRO A 122 -11.00 10.61 2.70
N ILE A 123 -12.27 10.60 3.11
CA ILE A 123 -12.67 10.00 4.38
C ILE A 123 -13.16 8.58 4.14
N PHE A 124 -12.58 7.61 4.84
CA PHE A 124 -13.04 6.24 4.87
C PHE A 124 -14.05 6.05 5.99
N HIS A 125 -15.30 5.83 5.62
CA HIS A 125 -16.40 5.51 6.54
C HIS A 125 -16.44 4.01 6.77
N ILE A 126 -16.26 3.58 8.01
CA ILE A 126 -16.17 2.18 8.39
C ILE A 126 -17.55 1.67 8.80
N ASN A 127 -18.08 0.68 8.05
CA ASN A 127 -19.31 -0.02 8.36
C ASN A 127 -19.09 -1.05 9.46
N ASN A 128 -18.04 -1.87 9.31
CA ASN A 128 -17.71 -2.94 10.23
C ASN A 128 -16.21 -3.18 10.34
N VAL A 129 -15.80 -3.65 11.51
CA VAL A 129 -14.45 -4.15 11.80
C VAL A 129 -14.57 -5.60 12.24
N TYR A 130 -13.83 -6.46 11.59
CA TYR A 130 -13.71 -7.88 11.93
C TYR A 130 -12.29 -8.16 12.41
N ALA A 131 -12.16 -9.02 13.39
CA ALA A 131 -10.88 -9.50 13.90
C ALA A 131 -10.89 -11.02 13.97
N ARG A 132 -9.73 -11.64 13.78
CA ARG A 132 -9.54 -13.05 14.12
C ARG A 132 -9.67 -13.24 15.62
N LYS A 133 -9.96 -14.47 16.05
CA LYS A 133 -10.10 -14.79 17.49
C LYS A 133 -8.85 -14.39 18.29
N ASP A 134 -7.67 -14.68 17.72
CA ASP A 134 -6.37 -14.39 18.35
C ASP A 134 -5.58 -13.42 17.45
N ALA A 135 -6.21 -12.30 17.08
CA ALA A 135 -5.64 -11.34 16.15
C ALA A 135 -4.39 -10.66 16.71
N ILE A 136 -3.35 -10.57 15.88
CA ILE A 136 -2.12 -9.85 16.18
C ILE A 136 -2.11 -8.55 15.38
N TYR A 137 -2.03 -7.41 16.06
CA TYR A 137 -1.91 -6.11 15.41
C TYR A 137 -0.44 -5.84 15.08
N PRO A 138 -0.06 -5.79 13.79
CA PRO A 138 1.29 -5.39 13.40
C PRO A 138 1.46 -3.91 13.67
N ALA A 139 2.48 -3.56 14.42
CA ALA A 139 2.77 -2.18 14.77
C ALA A 139 4.25 -1.86 14.55
N THR A 140 4.50 -0.63 14.13
CA THR A 140 5.84 -0.07 14.01
C THR A 140 5.82 1.37 14.47
N VAL A 141 6.98 1.90 14.83
CA VAL A 141 7.14 3.30 15.20
C VAL A 141 7.97 3.98 14.13
N VAL A 142 7.32 4.82 13.35
CA VAL A 142 8.00 5.65 12.35
C VAL A 142 8.73 6.77 13.07
N GLY A 143 10.01 6.91 12.81
CA GLY A 143 10.82 7.90 13.50
C GLY A 143 12.16 8.13 12.81
N LYS A 144 13.19 8.41 13.60
CA LYS A 144 14.53 8.63 13.07
C LYS A 144 15.07 7.38 12.37
N PRO A 145 15.58 7.48 11.13
CA PRO A 145 16.18 6.36 10.40
C PRO A 145 17.38 5.73 11.15
N PRO A 146 17.67 4.41 10.91
CA PRO A 146 16.93 3.48 10.07
C PRO A 146 15.68 2.91 10.78
N GLN A 147 14.67 2.54 9.99
CA GLN A 147 13.42 1.97 10.46
C GLN A 147 12.94 0.85 9.49
N GLU A 148 11.68 0.41 9.60
CA GLU A 148 11.14 -0.69 8.80
C GLU A 148 11.24 -0.47 7.29
N ASP A 149 11.13 0.77 6.83
CA ASP A 149 11.21 1.12 5.40
C ASP A 149 12.53 0.69 4.76
N LYS A 150 13.63 0.67 5.53
CA LYS A 150 14.90 0.13 5.02
C LYS A 150 14.76 -1.33 4.58
N TYR A 151 14.18 -2.15 5.42
CA TYR A 151 14.01 -3.59 5.15
C TYR A 151 12.98 -3.85 4.05
N LEU A 152 11.89 -3.07 4.05
CA LEU A 152 10.87 -3.13 3.01
C LEU A 152 11.46 -2.72 1.64
N GLY A 153 12.22 -1.65 1.60
CA GLY A 153 12.89 -1.16 0.39
C GLY A 153 13.92 -2.15 -0.14
N ASP A 154 14.79 -2.69 0.71
CA ASP A 154 15.79 -3.68 0.34
C ASP A 154 15.14 -4.97 -0.22
N CYS A 155 14.07 -5.44 0.43
CA CYS A 155 13.28 -6.58 -0.02
C CYS A 155 12.62 -6.32 -1.37
N THR A 156 11.98 -5.17 -1.53
CA THR A 156 11.32 -4.75 -2.78
C THR A 156 12.31 -4.71 -3.94
N GLN A 157 13.45 -4.08 -3.76
CA GLN A 157 14.50 -4.01 -4.78
C GLN A 157 15.00 -5.39 -5.17
N SER A 158 15.25 -6.26 -4.19
CA SER A 158 15.72 -7.64 -4.45
C SER A 158 14.72 -8.44 -5.28
N ILE A 159 13.43 -8.22 -5.09
CA ILE A 159 12.37 -8.87 -5.87
C ILE A 159 12.24 -8.27 -7.27
N LEU A 160 12.38 -6.94 -7.40
CA LEU A 160 12.19 -6.23 -8.68
C LEU A 160 13.38 -6.35 -9.63
N LYS A 161 14.61 -6.44 -9.12
CA LYS A 161 15.82 -6.52 -9.95
C LYS A 161 15.73 -7.54 -11.09
N PRO A 162 15.32 -8.80 -10.89
CA PRO A 162 15.21 -9.76 -11.97
C PRO A 162 14.20 -9.34 -13.04
N LEU A 163 13.09 -8.69 -12.66
CA LEU A 163 12.06 -8.22 -13.58
C LEU A 163 12.57 -7.05 -14.42
N ILE A 164 13.30 -6.12 -13.81
CA ILE A 164 13.90 -4.98 -14.52
C ILE A 164 14.92 -5.48 -15.54
N LYS A 165 15.74 -6.48 -15.21
CA LYS A 165 16.70 -7.08 -16.15
C LYS A 165 16.05 -7.79 -17.34
N VAL A 166 14.82 -8.27 -17.22
CA VAL A 166 14.07 -8.83 -18.33
C VAL A 166 13.63 -7.74 -19.32
N ILE A 167 13.26 -6.56 -18.81
CA ILE A 167 12.80 -5.42 -19.62
C ILE A 167 14.02 -4.64 -20.19
N HIS A 168 15.08 -4.54 -19.39
CA HIS A 168 16.32 -3.82 -19.67
C HIS A 168 17.52 -4.74 -19.55
N PRO A 169 17.79 -5.59 -20.60
CA PRO A 169 18.88 -6.55 -20.57
C PRO A 169 20.29 -5.93 -20.40
N GLU A 170 20.43 -4.65 -20.80
CA GLU A 170 21.67 -3.87 -20.66
C GLU A 170 21.98 -3.52 -19.20
N VAL A 171 21.02 -3.69 -18.27
CA VAL A 171 21.24 -3.41 -16.85
C VAL A 171 21.81 -4.64 -16.14
N HIS A 172 23.06 -4.54 -15.68
CA HIS A 172 23.70 -5.60 -14.88
C HIS A 172 23.25 -5.59 -13.44
N ASP A 173 23.19 -4.40 -12.84
CA ASP A 173 22.70 -4.23 -11.47
C ASP A 173 22.14 -2.84 -11.25
N LEU A 174 21.29 -2.73 -10.22
CA LEU A 174 20.73 -1.45 -9.80
C LEU A 174 20.47 -1.47 -8.29
N TRP A 175 20.61 -0.30 -7.67
CA TRP A 175 20.32 -0.13 -6.26
C TRP A 175 19.88 1.30 -5.96
N ALA A 176 18.70 1.45 -5.34
CA ALA A 176 18.23 2.71 -4.78
C ALA A 176 18.60 2.74 -3.29
N TYR A 177 19.41 3.72 -2.90
CA TYR A 177 19.95 3.80 -1.55
C TYR A 177 18.91 4.33 -0.55
N TYR A 178 18.80 3.65 0.59
CA TYR A 178 17.92 4.04 1.68
C TYR A 178 18.25 5.43 2.24
N GLU A 179 19.52 5.79 2.33
CA GLU A 179 20.01 7.07 2.80
C GLU A 179 19.50 8.25 1.95
N ALA A 180 19.09 7.98 0.73
CA ALA A 180 18.42 8.91 -0.17
C ALA A 180 16.90 8.66 -0.27
N GLY A 181 16.32 7.94 0.69
CA GLY A 181 14.90 7.64 0.78
C GLY A 181 14.35 6.76 -0.35
N PHE A 182 15.19 5.95 -1.02
CA PHE A 182 14.86 5.10 -2.19
C PHE A 182 14.37 5.83 -3.45
N HIS A 183 13.99 7.09 -3.35
CA HIS A 183 13.35 7.83 -4.43
C HIS A 183 14.27 8.86 -5.10
N SER A 184 15.34 9.26 -4.42
CA SER A 184 16.15 10.39 -4.84
C SER A 184 17.50 9.99 -5.42
N PHE A 185 17.93 8.73 -5.26
CA PHE A 185 19.23 8.28 -5.75
C PHE A 185 19.21 6.79 -6.14
N LEU A 186 19.37 6.54 -7.44
CA LEU A 186 19.47 5.20 -8.02
C LEU A 186 20.83 5.06 -8.72
N VAL A 187 21.59 4.05 -8.35
CA VAL A 187 22.80 3.64 -9.07
C VAL A 187 22.46 2.49 -9.99
N VAL A 188 22.85 2.60 -11.24
CA VAL A 188 22.65 1.57 -12.26
C VAL A 188 23.99 1.21 -12.89
N SER A 189 24.29 -0.08 -12.96
CA SER A 189 25.43 -0.63 -13.66
C SER A 189 24.98 -1.18 -15.01
N THR A 190 25.61 -0.73 -16.10
CA THR A 190 25.32 -1.15 -17.47
C THR A 190 26.58 -1.61 -18.20
N GLU A 191 26.42 -2.37 -19.27
CA GLU A 191 27.53 -2.62 -20.22
C GLU A 191 27.95 -1.34 -20.92
N ASN A 192 29.26 -1.09 -20.98
CA ASN A 192 29.82 -0.13 -21.96
C ASN A 192 29.66 -0.73 -23.37
N ARG A 193 28.83 -0.11 -24.18
CA ARG A 193 28.83 -0.33 -25.63
C ARG A 193 29.70 0.69 -26.33
#